data_f51321880d0ee4f9556581dd7b708f17
#
_entry.id   f51321880d0ee4f9556581dd7b708f17
#
_cell.length_a   1.000
_cell.length_b   1.000
_cell.length_c   1.000
_cell.angle_alpha   90.00
_cell.angle_beta   90.00
_cell.angle_gamma   90.00
#
_symmetry.space_group_name_H-M   'P 1'
#
loop_
_entity.id
_entity.type
_entity.pdbx_description
1 polymer ?
#
loop_
_entity_poly.entity_id
_entity_poly.type
_entity_poly.pdbx_seq_one_letter_code
_entity_poly.pdbx_strand_id
1 'polypeptide(L)'
;GPARSCTLAAGLELAHRYLAAELQHGEPVGNNPVAVGRYLQHRLRGQAREIFMVLFLDNRHRLIACEELFQGTINAAPVYPREVVRRALLHNAAAVILSHNHPSGDPEPSSADTRITDELQQALALVDVRLLDHFVVGEGRPVSFAERGLLAQPQPRLFG
;
A
#
# COMPACT_ATOMS: atom_id res chain seq x y z
N GLY A 1 5.61 -32.27 -2.08
CA GLY A 1 7.00 -32.50 -1.74
C GLY A 1 7.85 -31.23 -1.86
N PRO A 2 9.10 -31.22 -1.43
CA PRO A 2 9.95 -30.02 -1.44
C PRO A 2 10.12 -29.40 -2.84
N ALA A 3 10.18 -30.20 -3.89
CA ALA A 3 10.32 -29.72 -5.27
C ALA A 3 9.11 -28.92 -5.75
N ARG A 4 7.89 -29.35 -5.40
CA ARG A 4 6.67 -28.61 -5.73
C ARG A 4 6.58 -27.29 -4.97
N SER A 5 6.94 -27.29 -3.69
CA SER A 5 6.98 -26.07 -2.87
C SER A 5 7.97 -25.05 -3.42
N CYS A 6 9.17 -25.47 -3.84
CA CYS A 6 10.16 -24.59 -4.47
C CYS A 6 9.68 -24.05 -5.82
N THR A 7 9.02 -24.86 -6.65
CA THR A 7 8.49 -24.45 -7.94
C THR A 7 7.36 -23.41 -7.78
N LEU A 8 6.45 -23.63 -6.82
CA LEU A 8 5.37 -22.66 -6.52
C LEU A 8 5.94 -21.35 -5.98
N ALA A 9 6.91 -21.38 -5.07
CA ALA A 9 7.56 -20.19 -4.54
C ALA A 9 8.28 -19.40 -5.64
N ALA A 10 8.99 -20.07 -6.55
CA ALA A 10 9.63 -19.44 -7.70
C ALA A 10 8.62 -18.83 -8.65
N GLY A 11 7.48 -19.48 -8.91
CA GLY A 11 6.40 -18.95 -9.75
C GLY A 11 5.77 -17.71 -9.15
N LEU A 12 5.54 -17.68 -7.86
CA LEU A 12 5.03 -16.49 -7.14
C LEU A 12 6.02 -15.32 -7.21
N GLU A 13 7.31 -15.59 -7.00
CA GLU A 13 8.34 -14.55 -7.08
C GLU A 13 8.44 -13.95 -8.49
N LEU A 14 8.36 -14.76 -9.54
CA LEU A 14 8.31 -14.29 -10.92
C LEU A 14 7.07 -13.44 -11.18
N ALA A 15 5.90 -13.84 -10.69
CA ALA A 15 4.68 -13.08 -10.80
C ALA A 15 4.79 -11.71 -10.11
N HIS A 16 5.38 -11.67 -8.90
CA HIS A 16 5.63 -10.43 -8.18
C HIS A 16 6.57 -9.50 -8.96
N ARG A 17 7.67 -10.01 -9.49
CA ARG A 17 8.62 -9.24 -10.30
C ARG A 17 7.99 -8.71 -11.57
N TYR A 18 7.20 -9.52 -12.25
CA TYR A 18 6.48 -9.11 -13.46
C TYR A 18 5.51 -7.97 -13.17
N LEU A 19 4.68 -8.10 -12.13
CA LEU A 19 3.73 -7.07 -11.74
C LEU A 19 4.43 -5.78 -11.29
N ALA A 20 5.53 -5.89 -10.55
CA ALA A 20 6.34 -4.73 -10.16
C ALA A 20 6.94 -4.03 -11.38
N ALA A 21 7.47 -4.78 -12.35
CA ALA A 21 7.98 -4.23 -13.60
C ALA A 21 6.88 -3.54 -14.41
N GLU A 22 5.69 -4.13 -14.48
CA GLU A 22 4.54 -3.53 -15.15
C GLU A 22 4.15 -2.19 -14.51
N LEU A 23 4.16 -2.10 -13.18
CA LEU A 23 3.90 -0.86 -12.46
C LEU A 23 4.99 0.20 -12.66
N GLN A 24 6.26 -0.20 -12.82
CA GLN A 24 7.37 0.72 -13.06
C GLN A 24 7.42 1.25 -14.50
N HIS A 25 7.07 0.43 -15.48
CA HIS A 25 7.23 0.74 -16.90
C HIS A 25 5.90 1.05 -17.61
N GLY A 26 4.77 0.82 -16.96
CA GLY A 26 3.44 1.07 -17.52
C GLY A 26 2.95 2.50 -17.31
N GLU A 27 1.65 2.65 -17.40
CA GLU A 27 0.95 3.89 -17.07
C GLU A 27 1.20 4.28 -15.60
N PRO A 28 1.09 5.56 -15.26
CA PRO A 28 1.18 6.00 -13.88
C PRO A 28 0.27 5.19 -12.97
N VAL A 29 0.81 4.75 -11.85
CA VAL A 29 0.11 3.87 -10.88
C VAL A 29 -1.22 4.47 -10.42
N GLY A 30 -1.28 5.79 -10.26
CA GLY A 30 -2.51 6.50 -9.88
C GLY A 30 -3.64 6.39 -10.90
N ASN A 31 -3.33 6.02 -12.14
CA ASN A 31 -4.32 5.84 -13.21
C ASN A 31 -4.72 4.37 -13.41
N ASN A 32 -4.14 3.46 -12.65
CA ASN A 32 -4.39 2.02 -12.80
C ASN A 32 -4.62 1.32 -11.45
N PRO A 33 -5.71 1.65 -10.74
CA PRO A 33 -6.01 1.06 -9.43
C PRO A 33 -6.21 -0.47 -9.50
N VAL A 34 -6.65 -1.00 -10.64
CA VAL A 34 -6.83 -2.44 -10.83
C VAL A 34 -5.49 -3.17 -10.82
N ALA A 35 -4.49 -2.66 -11.53
CA ALA A 35 -3.14 -3.24 -11.54
C ALA A 35 -2.49 -3.15 -10.15
N VAL A 36 -2.65 -2.04 -9.46
CA VAL A 36 -2.17 -1.86 -8.08
C VAL A 36 -2.82 -2.88 -7.16
N GLY A 37 -4.14 -3.00 -7.19
CA GLY A 37 -4.87 -3.96 -6.36
C GLY A 37 -4.42 -5.39 -6.62
N ARG A 38 -4.21 -5.76 -7.88
CA ARG A 38 -3.70 -7.09 -8.27
C ARG A 38 -2.30 -7.35 -7.71
N TYR A 39 -1.40 -6.40 -7.84
CA TYR A 39 -0.05 -6.50 -7.29
C TYR A 39 -0.08 -6.68 -5.77
N LEU A 40 -0.84 -5.86 -5.07
CA LEU A 40 -0.96 -5.91 -3.61
C LEU A 40 -1.60 -7.22 -3.14
N GLN A 41 -2.60 -7.71 -3.86
CA GLN A 41 -3.23 -8.98 -3.57
C GLN A 41 -2.23 -10.14 -3.68
N HIS A 42 -1.39 -10.15 -4.71
CA HIS A 42 -0.32 -11.14 -4.84
C HIS A 42 0.71 -11.06 -3.71
N ARG A 43 1.05 -9.86 -3.27
CA ARG A 43 2.04 -9.65 -2.21
C ARG A 43 1.53 -10.00 -0.83
N LEU A 44 0.27 -9.69 -0.54
CA LEU A 44 -0.26 -9.68 0.83
C LEU A 44 -1.28 -10.79 1.11
N ARG A 45 -1.88 -11.38 0.09
CA ARG A 45 -2.87 -12.44 0.28
C ARG A 45 -2.27 -13.66 0.96
N GLY A 46 -3.01 -14.22 1.91
CA GLY A 46 -2.64 -15.48 2.58
C GLY A 46 -1.50 -15.34 3.59
N GLN A 47 -1.06 -14.12 3.89
CA GLN A 47 -0.09 -13.89 4.96
C GLN A 47 -0.72 -14.12 6.33
N ALA A 48 -0.02 -14.87 7.19
CA ALA A 48 -0.50 -15.17 8.54
C ALA A 48 -0.42 -13.96 9.48
N ARG A 49 0.43 -12.99 9.16
CA ARG A 49 0.62 -11.76 9.91
C ARG A 49 0.02 -10.58 9.16
N GLU A 50 -0.37 -9.56 9.89
CA GLU A 50 -0.70 -8.28 9.29
C GLU A 50 0.58 -7.56 8.86
N ILE A 51 0.67 -7.25 7.58
CA ILE A 51 1.81 -6.57 6.97
C ILE A 51 1.32 -5.22 6.46
N PHE A 52 2.00 -4.15 6.87
CA PHE A 52 1.75 -2.81 6.37
C PHE A 52 2.80 -2.45 5.32
N MET A 53 2.34 -2.15 4.12
CA MET A 53 3.16 -1.92 2.95
C MET A 53 2.91 -0.53 2.37
N VAL A 54 3.95 0.11 1.87
CA VAL A 54 3.87 1.42 1.22
C VAL A 54 4.50 1.37 -0.16
N LEU A 55 3.77 1.85 -1.15
CA LEU A 55 4.27 2.14 -2.49
C LEU A 55 4.65 3.61 -2.55
N PHE A 56 5.90 3.90 -2.87
CA PHE A 56 6.43 5.25 -3.02
C PHE A 56 6.46 5.63 -4.50
N LEU A 57 5.90 6.80 -4.82
CA LEU A 57 5.69 7.22 -6.20
C LEU A 57 6.36 8.57 -6.46
N ASP A 58 6.81 8.76 -7.70
CA ASP A 58 7.33 10.04 -8.16
C ASP A 58 6.21 11.05 -8.48
N ASN A 59 6.58 12.24 -8.96
CA ASN A 59 5.63 13.29 -9.31
C ASN A 59 4.76 12.98 -10.54
N ARG A 60 5.06 11.92 -11.26
CA ARG A 60 4.24 11.38 -12.36
C ARG A 60 3.46 10.13 -11.93
N HIS A 61 3.45 9.84 -10.63
CA HIS A 61 2.82 8.68 -10.02
C HIS A 61 3.38 7.34 -10.51
N ARG A 62 4.67 7.31 -10.87
CA ARG A 62 5.39 6.07 -11.20
C ARG A 62 5.99 5.47 -9.94
N LEU A 63 6.04 4.16 -9.88
CA LEU A 63 6.59 3.44 -8.74
C LEU A 63 8.10 3.66 -8.62
N ILE A 64 8.55 4.19 -7.48
CA ILE A 64 9.96 4.30 -7.09
C ILE A 64 10.38 3.04 -6.33
N ALA A 65 9.61 2.68 -5.29
CA ALA A 65 9.88 1.57 -4.39
C ALA A 65 8.60 1.06 -3.76
N CYS A 66 8.65 -0.20 -3.32
CA CYS A 66 7.61 -0.82 -2.52
C CYS A 66 8.26 -1.43 -1.29
N GLU A 67 7.82 -1.04 -0.10
CA GLU A 67 8.42 -1.49 1.16
C GLU A 67 7.40 -2.01 2.14
N GLU A 68 7.72 -3.11 2.80
CA GLU A 68 7.03 -3.59 3.98
C GLU A 68 7.60 -2.86 5.19
N LEU A 69 6.83 -1.96 5.82
CA LEU A 69 7.34 -1.14 6.91
C LEU A 69 7.04 -1.70 8.29
N PHE A 70 5.91 -2.39 8.43
CA PHE A 70 5.48 -2.92 9.72
C PHE A 70 4.92 -4.32 9.54
N GLN A 71 5.19 -5.17 10.53
CA GLN A 71 4.58 -6.48 10.66
C GLN A 71 4.04 -6.61 12.09
N GLY A 72 2.85 -7.15 12.25
CA GLY A 72 2.22 -7.33 13.54
C GLY A 72 1.66 -8.70 13.78
N THR A 73 1.39 -8.97 15.05
CA THR A 73 0.52 -10.05 15.48
C THR A 73 -0.93 -9.58 15.48
N ILE A 74 -1.86 -10.52 15.52
CA ILE A 74 -3.31 -10.37 15.41
C ILE A 74 -3.91 -9.16 16.17
N ASN A 75 -3.21 -8.52 17.12
CA ASN A 75 -3.76 -7.51 17.99
C ASN A 75 -3.13 -6.11 17.95
N ALA A 76 -2.05 -5.86 17.24
CA ALA A 76 -1.59 -4.52 16.89
C ALA A 76 -0.18 -4.53 16.28
N ALA A 77 -0.06 -4.20 15.03
CA ALA A 77 1.17 -3.61 14.51
C ALA A 77 1.03 -2.09 14.69
N PRO A 78 1.79 -1.45 15.56
CA PRO A 78 1.78 -0.01 15.60
C PRO A 78 2.41 0.50 14.31
N VAL A 79 1.63 1.22 13.51
CA VAL A 79 2.13 1.97 12.36
C VAL A 79 2.54 3.34 12.87
N TYR A 80 3.83 3.66 12.75
CA TYR A 80 4.36 4.95 13.18
C TYR A 80 4.40 5.93 12.00
N PRO A 81 3.60 7.01 12.01
CA PRO A 81 3.62 8.01 10.92
C PRO A 81 5.02 8.55 10.62
N ARG A 82 5.86 8.77 11.64
CA ARG A 82 7.24 9.23 11.46
C ARG A 82 8.06 8.31 10.55
N GLU A 83 7.87 6.99 10.62
CA GLU A 83 8.59 6.03 9.78
C GLU A 83 8.13 6.09 8.33
N VAL A 84 6.84 6.21 8.10
CA VAL A 84 6.29 6.38 6.75
C VAL A 84 6.80 7.68 6.13
N VAL A 85 6.78 8.78 6.87
CA VAL A 85 7.31 10.08 6.43
C VAL A 85 8.81 9.99 6.14
N ARG A 86 9.58 9.39 7.05
CA ARG A 86 11.03 9.22 6.88
C ARG A 86 11.35 8.46 5.58
N ARG A 87 10.66 7.36 5.34
CA ARG A 87 10.86 6.55 4.12
C ARG A 87 10.42 7.30 2.86
N ALA A 88 9.33 8.05 2.93
CA ALA A 88 8.87 8.88 1.81
C ALA A 88 9.92 9.94 1.44
N LEU A 89 10.51 10.60 2.42
CA LEU A 89 11.57 11.59 2.19
C LEU A 89 12.85 10.94 1.65
N LEU A 90 13.22 9.77 2.16
CA LEU A 90 14.39 9.03 1.69
C LEU A 90 14.27 8.65 0.20
N HIS A 91 13.09 8.24 -0.24
CA HIS A 91 12.81 7.93 -1.65
C HIS A 91 12.53 9.17 -2.49
N ASN A 92 12.50 10.35 -1.90
CA ASN A 92 12.07 11.58 -2.58
C ASN A 92 10.70 11.39 -3.25
N ALA A 93 9.79 10.73 -2.56
CA ALA A 93 8.47 10.44 -3.07
C ALA A 93 7.59 11.70 -3.11
N ALA A 94 6.82 11.85 -4.16
CA ALA A 94 5.79 12.89 -4.27
C ALA A 94 4.41 12.40 -3.84
N ALA A 95 4.20 11.09 -3.87
CA ALA A 95 2.96 10.45 -3.46
C ALA A 95 3.21 9.05 -2.91
N VAL A 96 2.25 8.52 -2.17
CA VAL A 96 2.27 7.14 -1.66
C VAL A 96 0.92 6.48 -1.84
N ILE A 97 0.96 5.15 -1.92
CA ILE A 97 -0.21 4.28 -1.75
C ILE A 97 0.09 3.38 -0.56
N LEU A 98 -0.84 3.31 0.38
CA LEU A 98 -0.77 2.44 1.54
C LEU A 98 -1.47 1.12 1.24
N SER A 99 -1.02 0.06 1.89
CA SER A 99 -1.74 -1.21 1.88
C SER A 99 -1.44 -2.01 3.14
N HIS A 100 -2.40 -2.81 3.56
CA HIS A 100 -2.22 -3.85 4.56
C HIS A 100 -3.18 -5.00 4.27
N ASN A 101 -2.89 -6.16 4.85
CA ASN A 101 -3.75 -7.32 4.78
C ASN A 101 -4.48 -7.55 6.10
N HIS A 102 -5.66 -8.12 5.99
CA HIS A 102 -6.38 -8.70 7.12
C HIS A 102 -6.23 -10.22 7.09
N PRO A 103 -5.49 -10.83 8.03
CA PRO A 103 -5.32 -12.29 8.08
C PRO A 103 -6.63 -13.07 8.20
N SER A 104 -7.70 -12.44 8.73
CA SER A 104 -9.03 -13.02 8.76
C SER A 104 -9.63 -13.31 7.38
N GLY A 105 -9.12 -12.65 6.33
CA GLY A 105 -9.65 -12.72 4.97
C GLY A 105 -10.74 -11.70 4.65
N ASP A 106 -11.31 -11.02 5.64
CA ASP A 106 -12.30 -9.97 5.41
C ASP A 106 -11.61 -8.63 5.12
N PRO A 107 -11.72 -8.08 3.89
CA PRO A 107 -11.04 -6.84 3.52
C PRO A 107 -11.76 -5.57 3.98
N GLU A 108 -12.82 -5.70 4.77
CA GLU A 108 -13.55 -4.53 5.27
C GLU A 108 -12.67 -3.69 6.20
N PRO A 109 -12.47 -2.38 5.93
CA PRO A 109 -11.69 -1.51 6.78
C PRO A 109 -12.28 -1.38 8.19
N SER A 110 -11.41 -1.45 9.20
CA SER A 110 -11.79 -1.18 10.57
C SER A 110 -11.79 0.32 10.89
N SER A 111 -12.35 0.71 12.04
CA SER A 111 -12.23 2.08 12.51
C SER A 111 -10.79 2.49 12.81
N ALA A 112 -9.96 1.54 13.26
CA ALA A 112 -8.53 1.75 13.46
C ALA A 112 -7.82 2.00 12.12
N ASP A 113 -8.17 1.30 11.05
CA ASP A 113 -7.63 1.51 9.71
C ASP A 113 -7.96 2.92 9.19
N THR A 114 -9.18 3.37 9.38
CA THR A 114 -9.60 4.72 9.00
C THR A 114 -8.80 5.78 9.76
N ARG A 115 -8.65 5.59 11.05
CA ARG A 115 -7.92 6.54 11.91
C ARG A 115 -6.45 6.65 11.53
N ILE A 116 -5.74 5.53 11.35
CA ILE A 116 -4.33 5.56 10.94
C ILE A 116 -4.16 6.14 9.54
N THR A 117 -5.12 5.91 8.65
CA THR A 117 -5.12 6.51 7.32
C THR A 117 -5.20 8.03 7.39
N ASP A 118 -6.09 8.56 8.20
CA ASP A 118 -6.22 10.02 8.41
C ASP A 118 -4.95 10.62 9.02
N GLU A 119 -4.38 9.97 10.03
CA GLU A 119 -3.12 10.41 10.65
C GLU A 119 -1.97 10.44 9.65
N LEU A 120 -1.83 9.41 8.84
CA LEU A 120 -0.80 9.31 7.81
C LEU A 120 -1.01 10.35 6.71
N GLN A 121 -2.25 10.55 6.27
CA GLN A 121 -2.56 11.55 5.26
C GLN A 121 -2.17 12.97 5.73
N GLN A 122 -2.47 13.31 6.98
CA GLN A 122 -2.11 14.60 7.57
C GLN A 122 -0.60 14.75 7.71
N ALA A 123 0.09 13.73 8.23
CA ALA A 123 1.54 13.77 8.41
C ALA A 123 2.29 13.92 7.08
N LEU A 124 1.88 13.17 6.06
CA LEU A 124 2.46 13.23 4.72
C LEU A 124 2.20 14.57 4.04
N ALA A 125 1.02 15.14 4.23
CA ALA A 125 0.67 16.45 3.66
C ALA A 125 1.58 17.57 4.18
N LEU A 126 2.07 17.49 5.42
CA LEU A 126 3.00 18.46 6.00
C LEU A 126 4.35 18.52 5.26
N VAL A 127 4.74 17.44 4.60
CA VAL A 127 5.98 17.34 3.83
C VAL A 127 5.73 17.25 2.32
N ASP A 128 4.59 17.70 1.87
CA ASP A 128 4.18 17.72 0.45
C ASP A 128 4.11 16.35 -0.22
N VAL A 129 3.84 15.31 0.53
CA VAL A 129 3.62 13.97 0.00
C VAL A 129 2.11 13.65 0.01
N ARG A 130 1.57 13.26 -1.13
CA ARG A 130 0.14 12.97 -1.28
C ARG A 130 -0.15 11.51 -1.00
N LEU A 131 -1.16 11.24 -0.20
CA LEU A 131 -1.74 9.91 -0.08
C LEU A 131 -2.78 9.72 -1.19
N LEU A 132 -2.52 8.82 -2.13
CA LEU A 132 -3.43 8.57 -3.26
C LEU A 132 -4.50 7.55 -2.91
N ASP A 133 -4.17 6.50 -2.19
CA ASP A 133 -5.10 5.45 -1.81
C ASP A 133 -4.58 4.62 -0.63
N HIS A 134 -5.47 3.84 -0.05
CA HIS A 134 -5.17 2.81 0.92
C HIS A 134 -5.97 1.56 0.55
N PHE A 135 -5.28 0.45 0.31
CA PHE A 135 -5.89 -0.83 -0.03
C PHE A 135 -5.86 -1.78 1.14
N VAL A 136 -7.00 -2.38 1.45
CA VAL A 136 -7.09 -3.48 2.41
C VAL A 136 -7.24 -4.79 1.64
N VAL A 137 -6.31 -5.71 1.87
CA VAL A 137 -6.24 -7.00 1.19
C VAL A 137 -6.77 -8.09 2.11
N GLY A 138 -7.73 -8.83 1.62
CA GLY A 138 -8.27 -10.03 2.25
C GLY A 138 -8.45 -11.10 1.19
N GLU A 139 -9.51 -11.86 1.30
CA GLU A 139 -9.97 -12.73 0.23
C GLU A 139 -10.80 -11.92 -0.78
N GLY A 140 -10.70 -12.27 -2.06
CA GLY A 140 -11.39 -11.57 -3.12
C GLY A 140 -10.73 -10.24 -3.49
N ARG A 141 -11.54 -9.31 -3.99
CA ARG A 141 -11.06 -8.01 -4.46
C ARG A 141 -10.60 -7.13 -3.28
N PRO A 142 -9.40 -6.51 -3.36
CA PRO A 142 -8.98 -5.53 -2.36
C PRO A 142 -9.94 -4.35 -2.26
N VAL A 143 -10.13 -3.85 -1.05
CA VAL A 143 -10.95 -2.65 -0.80
C VAL A 143 -10.07 -1.41 -0.92
N SER A 144 -10.48 -0.47 -1.76
CA SER A 144 -9.85 0.83 -1.96
C SER A 144 -10.57 1.91 -1.13
N PHE A 145 -9.83 2.65 -0.33
CA PHE A 145 -10.35 3.79 0.43
C PHE A 145 -10.80 4.92 -0.50
N ALA A 146 -10.02 5.21 -1.54
CA ALA A 146 -10.38 6.24 -2.51
C ALA A 146 -11.69 5.91 -3.23
N GLU A 147 -11.85 4.67 -3.68
CA GLU A 147 -13.04 4.19 -4.37
C GLU A 147 -14.29 4.26 -3.48
N ARG A 148 -14.14 4.03 -2.17
CA ARG A 148 -15.22 4.12 -1.18
C ARG A 148 -15.45 5.52 -0.62
N GLY A 149 -14.66 6.52 -1.01
CA GLY A 149 -14.76 7.87 -0.47
C GLY A 149 -14.35 7.98 0.99
N LEU A 150 -13.46 7.11 1.46
CA LEU A 150 -13.00 7.08 2.86
C LEU A 150 -11.77 7.96 3.12
N LEU A 151 -11.14 8.51 2.07
CA LEU A 151 -10.03 9.45 2.25
C LEU A 151 -10.57 10.84 2.57
N ALA A 152 -9.92 11.53 3.52
CA ALA A 152 -10.23 12.92 3.81
C ALA A 152 -9.95 13.78 2.57
N GLN A 153 -10.80 14.78 2.33
CA GLN A 153 -10.58 15.74 1.25
C GLN A 153 -9.30 16.54 1.54
N PRO A 154 -8.44 16.76 0.51
CA PRO A 154 -7.27 17.62 0.70
C PRO A 154 -7.74 19.00 1.17
N GLN A 155 -7.21 19.45 2.29
CA GLN A 155 -7.48 20.82 2.72
C GLN A 155 -6.84 21.79 1.73
N PRO A 156 -7.53 22.83 1.28
CA PRO A 156 -6.92 23.86 0.44
C PRO A 156 -5.78 24.51 1.22
N ARG A 157 -4.63 24.65 0.57
CA ARG A 157 -3.51 25.36 1.18
C ARG A 157 -3.94 26.81 1.42
N LEU A 158 -3.73 27.30 2.65
CA LEU A 158 -4.03 28.68 3.00
C LEU A 158 -3.15 29.70 2.24
N PHE A 159 -2.04 29.20 1.65
CA PHE A 159 -1.12 29.99 0.85
C PHE A 159 -0.82 29.20 -0.43
N GLY A 160 -1.54 29.49 -1.46
CA GLY A 160 -1.35 28.96 -2.81
C GLY A 160 -0.42 29.83 -3.62
#